data_2d242ce3351ffd3ce576c060068524d2
#
_entry.id   2d242ce3351ffd3ce576c060068524d2
#
_cell.length_a   1.000
_cell.length_b   1.000
_cell.length_c   1.000
_cell.angle_alpha   90.00
_cell.angle_beta   90.00
_cell.angle_gamma   90.00
#
_symmetry.space_group_name_H-M   'P 1'
#
loop_
_entity.id
_entity.type
_entity.pdbx_description
1 polymer ?
#
loop_
_entity_poly.entity_id
_entity_poly.type
_entity_poly.pdbx_seq_one_letter_code
_entity_poly.pdbx_strand_id
1 'polypeptide(L)'
;MKRILSVILLGFSFAAKAQKVESIYVNLYTDSLKKGTFNYINIDGRLSDGKYLPLDSTHLVFWASAGKFSGNSLWIDRNFTEEKVNIKVTLRNSPALFKEFTMYIKKKPDPELKTMDELMNNPKTKGSKN
;
A
#
# COMPACT_ATOMS: atom_id res chain seq x y z
N MET A 1 -43.46 -29.05 -26.02
CA MET A 1 -43.50 -29.15 -24.59
C MET A 1 -42.14 -29.23 -23.99
N LYS A 2 -41.25 -29.98 -24.54
CA LYS A 2 -39.91 -30.10 -23.99
C LYS A 2 -39.06 -28.87 -24.19
N ARG A 3 -39.51 -27.93 -24.99
CA ARG A 3 -38.71 -26.75 -25.36
C ARG A 3 -38.78 -25.64 -24.33
N ILE A 4 -39.72 -25.73 -23.42
CA ILE A 4 -39.93 -24.68 -22.45
C ILE A 4 -38.89 -24.77 -21.31
N LEU A 5 -38.36 -25.95 -21.07
CA LEU A 5 -37.36 -26.14 -20.04
C LEU A 5 -36.01 -25.53 -20.36
N SER A 6 -35.72 -25.41 -21.64
CA SER A 6 -34.41 -24.82 -22.03
C SER A 6 -34.33 -23.33 -21.84
N VAL A 7 -35.44 -22.64 -21.84
CA VAL A 7 -35.49 -21.19 -21.73
C VAL A 7 -35.28 -20.73 -20.29
N ILE A 8 -35.68 -21.57 -19.35
CA ILE A 8 -35.60 -21.23 -17.94
C ILE A 8 -34.16 -21.25 -17.44
N LEU A 9 -33.33 -22.12 -18.01
CA LEU A 9 -31.94 -22.21 -17.61
C LEU A 9 -31.11 -20.98 -18.04
N LEU A 10 -31.52 -20.29 -19.07
CA LEU A 10 -30.80 -19.10 -19.52
C LEU A 10 -31.05 -17.88 -18.65
N GLY A 11 -32.10 -17.87 -17.88
CA GLY A 11 -32.41 -16.75 -17.01
C GLY A 11 -31.60 -16.69 -15.74
N PHE A 12 -30.81 -17.71 -15.47
CA PHE A 12 -30.02 -17.75 -14.24
C PHE A 12 -28.53 -17.49 -14.46
N SER A 13 -28.14 -17.10 -15.66
CA SER A 13 -26.77 -16.69 -15.85
C SER A 13 -26.61 -15.29 -15.29
N PHE A 14 -26.47 -15.20 -13.98
CA PHE A 14 -26.12 -13.94 -13.38
C PHE A 14 -24.68 -13.68 -13.67
N ALA A 15 -24.42 -12.67 -14.44
CA ALA A 15 -23.09 -12.15 -14.48
C ALA A 15 -22.82 -11.55 -13.11
N ALA A 16 -22.10 -12.24 -12.28
CA ALA A 16 -21.60 -11.66 -11.08
C ALA A 16 -20.76 -10.45 -11.49
N LYS A 17 -21.23 -9.26 -11.18
CA LYS A 17 -20.48 -8.07 -11.48
C LYS A 17 -19.25 -8.08 -10.59
N ALA A 18 -18.11 -8.23 -11.19
CA ALA A 18 -16.86 -8.10 -10.47
C ALA A 18 -16.75 -6.67 -9.95
N GLN A 19 -16.35 -6.52 -8.70
CA GLN A 19 -16.13 -5.22 -8.11
C GLN A 19 -15.00 -4.51 -8.86
N LYS A 20 -15.21 -3.27 -9.19
CA LYS A 20 -14.19 -2.47 -9.83
C LYS A 20 -13.58 -1.52 -8.84
N VAL A 21 -12.27 -1.32 -8.96
CA VAL A 21 -11.60 -0.26 -8.22
C VAL A 21 -11.94 1.06 -8.90
N GLU A 22 -12.58 1.94 -8.15
CA GLU A 22 -12.99 3.25 -8.67
C GLU A 22 -12.00 4.34 -8.35
N SER A 23 -11.24 4.21 -7.29
CA SER A 23 -10.22 5.17 -6.91
C SER A 23 -9.13 4.48 -6.10
N ILE A 24 -7.95 5.10 -6.05
CA ILE A 24 -6.84 4.57 -5.27
C ILE A 24 -6.36 5.63 -4.29
N TYR A 25 -5.87 5.18 -3.14
CA TYR A 25 -5.42 6.04 -2.07
C TYR A 25 -4.08 5.58 -1.54
N VAL A 26 -3.18 6.51 -1.34
CA VAL A 26 -1.89 6.23 -0.72
C VAL A 26 -2.07 6.33 0.78
N ASN A 27 -1.88 5.21 1.47
CA ASN A 27 -2.11 5.15 2.90
C ASN A 27 -0.87 4.59 3.58
N LEU A 28 0.16 5.43 3.66
CA LEU A 28 1.48 5.01 4.12
C LEU A 28 1.51 4.84 5.64
N TYR A 29 2.26 3.85 6.08
CA TYR A 29 2.49 3.64 7.51
C TYR A 29 3.58 4.55 8.05
N THR A 30 4.40 5.10 7.17
CA THR A 30 5.46 6.03 7.51
C THR A 30 5.64 7.01 6.36
N ASP A 31 6.11 8.21 6.66
CA ASP A 31 6.35 9.23 5.64
C ASP A 31 7.77 9.21 5.11
N SER A 32 8.60 8.30 5.58
CA SER A 32 10.00 8.29 5.20
C SER A 32 10.46 6.89 4.80
N LEU A 33 11.48 6.88 3.94
CA LEU A 33 12.10 5.66 3.45
C LEU A 33 13.40 5.38 4.20
N LYS A 34 13.64 4.12 4.52
CA LYS A 34 14.89 3.71 5.14
C LYS A 34 15.79 3.09 4.09
N LYS A 35 17.08 3.39 4.17
CA LYS A 35 18.09 2.81 3.27
C LYS A 35 18.45 1.40 3.74
N GLY A 36 18.84 0.57 2.79
CA GLY A 36 19.31 -0.78 3.09
C GLY A 36 18.20 -1.73 3.47
N THR A 37 16.96 -1.46 3.13
CA THR A 37 15.86 -2.33 3.46
C THR A 37 14.70 -2.13 2.47
N PHE A 38 13.73 -3.02 2.56
CA PHE A 38 12.49 -2.86 1.83
C PHE A 38 11.53 -1.97 2.61
N ASN A 39 10.87 -1.08 1.90
CA ASN A 39 9.90 -0.15 2.49
C ASN A 39 8.54 -0.45 1.86
N TYR A 40 7.59 -0.83 2.68
CA TYR A 40 6.26 -1.19 2.20
C TYR A 40 5.46 0.05 1.83
N ILE A 41 4.90 0.05 0.63
CA ILE A 41 4.06 1.14 0.14
C ILE A 41 2.62 0.65 0.12
N ASN A 42 1.82 1.14 1.03
CA ASN A 42 0.44 0.71 1.17
C ASN A 42 -0.49 1.54 0.31
N ILE A 43 -1.18 0.89 -0.60
CA ILE A 43 -2.14 1.52 -1.49
C ILE A 43 -3.47 0.81 -1.32
N ASP A 44 -4.51 1.56 -1.06
CA ASP A 44 -5.85 1.03 -0.93
C ASP A 44 -6.68 1.41 -2.15
N GLY A 45 -7.53 0.51 -2.57
CA GLY A 45 -8.50 0.77 -3.61
C GLY A 45 -9.89 0.90 -3.02
N ARG A 46 -10.67 1.86 -3.48
CA ARG A 46 -12.08 1.91 -3.15
C ARG A 46 -12.84 1.21 -4.25
N LEU A 47 -13.64 0.24 -3.86
CA LEU A 47 -14.42 -0.56 -4.80
C LEU A 47 -15.77 0.12 -5.10
N SER A 48 -16.42 -0.35 -6.15
CA SER A 48 -17.70 0.20 -6.59
C SER A 48 -18.80 0.05 -5.53
N ASP A 49 -18.68 -0.89 -4.60
CA ASP A 49 -19.64 -1.05 -3.52
C ASP A 49 -19.30 -0.19 -2.29
N GLY A 50 -18.28 0.64 -2.38
CA GLY A 50 -17.86 1.50 -1.27
C GLY A 50 -16.88 0.88 -0.31
N LYS A 51 -16.57 -0.40 -0.46
CA LYS A 51 -15.58 -1.06 0.40
C LYS A 51 -14.17 -0.78 -0.06
N TYR A 52 -13.21 -0.94 0.83
CA TYR A 52 -11.80 -0.73 0.52
C TYR A 52 -11.08 -2.07 0.45
N LEU A 53 -10.12 -2.15 -0.45
CA LEU A 53 -9.31 -3.34 -0.67
C LEU A 53 -7.84 -2.95 -0.73
N PRO A 54 -6.97 -3.57 0.06
CA PRO A 54 -5.53 -3.36 -0.11
C PRO A 54 -5.11 -3.85 -1.48
N LEU A 55 -4.41 -3.01 -2.22
CA LEU A 55 -3.98 -3.34 -3.57
C LEU A 55 -2.52 -3.75 -3.57
N ASP A 56 -2.17 -4.67 -4.46
CA ASP A 56 -0.80 -5.14 -4.59
C ASP A 56 -0.34 -5.06 -6.05
N SER A 57 0.81 -5.63 -6.33
CA SER A 57 1.41 -5.56 -7.66
C SER A 57 0.60 -6.30 -8.74
N THR A 58 -0.38 -7.11 -8.36
CA THR A 58 -1.29 -7.70 -9.35
C THR A 58 -2.30 -6.68 -9.85
N HIS A 59 -2.60 -5.67 -9.04
CA HIS A 59 -3.54 -4.61 -9.40
C HIS A 59 -2.84 -3.37 -9.91
N LEU A 60 -1.60 -3.12 -9.47
CA LEU A 60 -0.91 -1.86 -9.66
C LEU A 60 0.42 -2.03 -10.37
N VAL A 61 0.79 -1.00 -11.10
CA VAL A 61 2.16 -0.85 -11.59
C VAL A 61 2.83 0.19 -10.69
N PHE A 62 3.93 -0.20 -10.06
CA PHE A 62 4.71 0.70 -9.23
C PHE A 62 5.91 1.22 -10.01
N TRP A 63 6.18 2.49 -9.89
CA TRP A 63 7.36 3.12 -10.45
C TRP A 63 7.98 4.03 -9.40
N ALA A 64 9.30 4.09 -9.37
CA ALA A 64 10.03 5.00 -8.49
C ALA A 64 11.22 5.59 -9.23
N SER A 65 11.59 6.82 -8.88
CA SER A 65 12.75 7.48 -9.47
C SER A 65 14.06 6.83 -9.04
N ALA A 66 14.05 6.04 -7.99
CA ALA A 66 15.22 5.29 -7.51
C ALA A 66 14.75 4.06 -6.75
N GLY A 67 15.64 3.09 -6.60
CA GLY A 67 15.31 1.87 -5.91
C GLY A 67 14.65 0.84 -6.80
N LYS A 68 14.27 -0.28 -6.21
CA LYS A 68 13.64 -1.39 -6.93
C LYS A 68 12.46 -1.91 -6.14
N PHE A 69 11.36 -2.15 -6.84
CA PHE A 69 10.19 -2.73 -6.21
C PHE A 69 10.24 -4.25 -6.24
N SER A 70 9.81 -4.84 -5.16
CA SER A 70 9.45 -6.25 -5.06
C SER A 70 8.04 -6.28 -4.48
N GLY A 71 7.05 -6.56 -5.32
CA GLY A 71 5.66 -6.38 -4.94
C GLY A 71 5.40 -4.93 -4.57
N ASN A 72 4.85 -4.71 -3.37
CA ASN A 72 4.57 -3.38 -2.87
C ASN A 72 5.74 -2.77 -2.09
N SER A 73 6.88 -3.43 -2.05
CA SER A 73 8.00 -2.96 -1.22
C SER A 73 9.11 -2.38 -2.06
N LEU A 74 9.57 -1.21 -1.69
CA LEU A 74 10.62 -0.49 -2.40
C LEU A 74 11.94 -0.65 -1.67
N TRP A 75 12.91 -1.24 -2.34
CA TRP A 75 14.26 -1.37 -1.82
C TRP A 75 15.04 -0.10 -2.12
N ILE A 76 15.65 0.48 -1.11
CA ILE A 76 16.53 1.64 -1.25
C ILE A 76 17.95 1.20 -0.89
N ASP A 77 18.88 1.45 -1.79
CA ASP A 77 20.27 1.07 -1.57
C ASP A 77 20.83 1.81 -0.36
N ARG A 78 21.68 1.13 0.38
CA ARG A 78 22.35 1.71 1.53
C ARG A 78 23.20 2.91 1.16
N ASN A 79 23.72 2.93 -0.05
CA ASN A 79 24.58 4.02 -0.53
C ASN A 79 23.81 5.12 -1.28
N PHE A 80 22.50 5.09 -1.25
CA PHE A 80 21.69 6.10 -1.91
C PHE A 80 21.96 7.48 -1.29
N THR A 81 22.23 8.47 -2.14
CA THR A 81 22.69 9.78 -1.68
C THR A 81 21.65 10.88 -1.80
N GLU A 82 20.59 10.67 -2.56
CA GLU A 82 19.59 11.70 -2.70
C GLU A 82 18.67 11.75 -1.49
N GLU A 83 17.98 12.86 -1.33
CA GLU A 83 17.13 13.06 -0.15
C GLU A 83 15.70 12.58 -0.33
N LYS A 84 15.27 12.35 -1.56
CA LYS A 84 13.88 12.00 -1.82
C LYS A 84 13.77 11.04 -2.99
N VAL A 85 12.64 10.36 -3.04
CA VAL A 85 12.28 9.44 -4.14
C VAL A 85 10.87 9.79 -4.56
N ASN A 86 10.67 9.96 -5.86
CA ASN A 86 9.34 10.17 -6.42
C ASN A 86 8.75 8.81 -6.77
N ILE A 87 7.51 8.58 -6.42
CA ILE A 87 6.84 7.31 -6.61
C ILE A 87 5.55 7.54 -7.40
N LYS A 88 5.27 6.64 -8.31
CA LYS A 88 4.00 6.65 -9.05
C LYS A 88 3.40 5.26 -8.99
N VAL A 89 2.13 5.17 -8.67
CA VAL A 89 1.37 3.93 -8.70
C VAL A 89 0.20 4.10 -9.66
N THR A 90 0.01 3.14 -10.53
CA THR A 90 -1.00 3.21 -11.59
C THR A 90 -1.84 1.94 -11.56
N LEU A 91 -3.14 2.08 -11.65
CA LEU A 91 -4.02 0.92 -11.69
C LEU A 91 -3.91 0.25 -13.06
N ARG A 92 -3.60 -1.05 -13.08
CA ARG A 92 -3.34 -1.76 -14.35
C ARG A 92 -4.50 -1.74 -15.32
N ASN A 93 -5.70 -1.94 -14.81
CA ASN A 93 -6.87 -2.01 -15.67
C ASN A 93 -7.48 -0.67 -16.01
N SER A 94 -7.03 0.38 -15.40
CA SER A 94 -7.51 1.75 -15.64
C SER A 94 -6.37 2.73 -15.42
N PRO A 95 -5.44 2.85 -16.37
CA PRO A 95 -4.23 3.65 -16.16
C PRO A 95 -4.47 5.14 -15.94
N ALA A 96 -5.68 5.62 -16.22
CA ALA A 96 -6.03 6.99 -15.87
C ALA A 96 -6.11 7.18 -14.35
N LEU A 97 -6.27 6.09 -13.60
CA LEU A 97 -6.24 6.16 -12.15
C LEU A 97 -4.81 5.91 -11.68
N PHE A 98 -4.18 6.95 -11.20
CA PHE A 98 -2.82 6.87 -10.69
C PHE A 98 -2.61 7.87 -9.56
N LYS A 99 -1.57 7.66 -8.78
CA LYS A 99 -1.12 8.61 -7.75
C LYS A 99 0.37 8.81 -7.87
N GLU A 100 0.80 10.05 -7.75
CA GLU A 100 2.21 10.41 -7.69
C GLU A 100 2.46 11.06 -6.35
N PHE A 101 3.55 10.71 -5.72
CA PHE A 101 3.90 11.27 -4.42
C PHE A 101 5.41 11.16 -4.19
N THR A 102 5.89 11.94 -3.25
CA THR A 102 7.31 11.97 -2.91
C THR A 102 7.49 11.46 -1.49
N MET A 103 8.48 10.60 -1.29
CA MET A 103 8.89 10.17 0.03
C MET A 103 10.33 10.59 0.27
N TYR A 104 10.62 10.97 1.50
CA TYR A 104 11.95 11.44 1.86
C TYR A 104 12.73 10.35 2.58
N ILE A 105 14.04 10.38 2.42
CA ILE A 105 14.91 9.41 3.06
C ILE A 105 15.04 9.76 4.55
N LYS A 106 14.89 8.75 5.39
CA LYS A 106 15.01 8.94 6.83
C LYS A 106 16.46 9.25 7.17
N LYS A 107 16.69 10.38 7.82
CA LYS A 107 18.04 10.80 8.18
C LYS A 107 18.44 10.36 9.57
N LYS A 108 17.50 10.26 10.48
CA LYS A 108 17.80 9.84 11.85
C LYS A 108 17.56 8.36 12.01
N PRO A 109 18.44 7.65 12.69
CA PRO A 109 18.20 6.23 12.94
C PRO A 109 16.98 6.04 13.83
N ASP A 110 16.41 4.87 13.79
CA ASP A 110 15.31 4.53 14.67
C ASP A 110 15.79 4.58 16.13
N PRO A 111 14.95 5.04 17.07
CA PRO A 111 15.32 4.99 18.46
C PRO A 111 15.51 3.54 18.91
N GLU A 112 16.43 3.34 19.83
CA GLU A 112 16.63 2.01 20.36
C GLU A 112 15.40 1.57 21.13
N LEU A 113 15.05 0.30 20.98
CA LEU A 113 13.95 -0.24 21.75
C LEU A 113 14.40 -0.42 23.19
N LYS A 114 13.60 0.04 24.12
CA LYS A 114 13.91 -0.12 25.54
C LYS A 114 13.70 -1.55 25.95
N THR A 115 14.57 -2.04 26.81
CA THR A 115 14.40 -3.37 27.36
C THR A 115 13.23 -3.36 28.35
N MET A 116 12.77 -4.54 28.68
CA MET A 116 11.71 -4.65 29.67
C MET A 116 12.15 -4.06 31.01
N ASP A 117 13.42 -4.26 31.37
CA ASP A 117 13.94 -3.70 32.62
C ASP A 117 13.90 -2.18 32.60
N GLU A 118 14.28 -1.57 31.50
CA GLU A 118 14.26 -0.12 31.43
C GLU A 118 12.85 0.44 31.52
N LEU A 119 11.89 -0.25 30.93
CA LEU A 119 10.51 0.17 31.02
C LEU A 119 9.92 -0.01 32.39
N MET A 120 10.33 -1.05 33.11
CA MET A 120 9.81 -1.34 34.44
C MET A 120 10.48 -0.51 35.51
N ASN A 121 11.77 -0.24 35.37
CA ASN A 121 12.54 0.43 36.39
C ASN A 121 12.63 1.94 36.24
N ASN A 122 12.07 2.50 35.20
CA ASN A 122 12.08 3.94 34.99
C ASN A 122 10.69 4.46 34.67
N PRO A 123 9.77 4.37 35.58
CA PRO A 123 8.40 4.78 35.38
C PRO A 123 8.25 6.27 35.13
N LYS A 124 9.25 7.05 35.44
CA LYS A 124 9.14 8.46 35.25
C LYS A 124 9.03 8.84 33.80
N THR A 125 9.54 8.05 32.94
CA THR A 125 9.47 8.38 31.55
C THR A 125 8.07 8.41 31.09
N LYS A 126 7.14 7.87 31.84
CA LYS A 126 5.87 7.93 31.38
C LYS A 126 5.18 9.01 31.99
N GLY A 127 5.24 9.57 32.73
CA GLY A 127 4.42 10.48 33.15
C GLY A 127 4.72 11.79 33.13
N SER A 128 5.58 12.13 32.68
CA SER A 128 5.99 13.28 32.79
C SER A 128 5.21 14.24 32.36
N LYS A 129 4.48 14.55 32.58
CA LYS A 129 3.86 15.44 32.16
C LYS A 129 3.84 16.46 32.98
N ASN A 130 3.76 17.05 33.20
CA ASN A 130 3.69 18.11 33.95
C ASN A 130 4.17 19.12 33.65
#